data_1287f1b80e375ff0ed1d45a938a9e336
#
_entry.id   1287f1b80e375ff0ed1d45a938a9e336
#
_cell.length_a   1.000
_cell.length_b   1.000
_cell.length_c   1.000
_cell.angle_alpha   90.00
_cell.angle_beta   90.00
_cell.angle_gamma   90.00
#
_symmetry.space_group_name_H-M   'P 1'
#
loop_
_entity.id
_entity.type
_entity.pdbx_description
1 polymer ?
#
loop_
_entity_poly.entity_id
_entity_poly.type
_entity_poly.pdbx_seq_one_letter_code
_entity_poly.pdbx_strand_id
1 'polypeptide(L)'
;VHIGLTYNLKPAGAEGDQFEEFDSVETIEALESAIRAVGHEPIRLGWGLEMLEALQRKRVDGVFNIAEGVGGRGRESQVPAVLEMLAIPCTGSDALAIALTLDKALAKVVAKNAGIATAPWFVTGVPSLTGTDKSVCATPSVPSVAQTLLSVLGQDAPAIANLTFPVFAKPAAEGSSMGITDRSLCRDQNELDAAIERLSKYGPVLVEEFLPGDEFTVGIIGGEVLGVMKVLPRGVDKDFIYSLDVKRDYLNRVDYRLVDAPDVAEVALDVWRSFGLRDVARVDVRRDRNGVPNFVEVNPLPGVHPINSDLVILARLARISHEELIGRIINAAIRRWAP
;
A
#
# COMPACT_ATOMS: atom_id res chain seq x y z
N VAL A 1 -24.35 14.37 -6.74
CA VAL A 1 -23.25 15.23 -6.24
C VAL A 1 -22.13 15.30 -7.26
N HIS A 2 -21.35 16.39 -7.23
CA HIS A 2 -20.15 16.57 -8.04
C HIS A 2 -18.96 15.95 -7.33
N ILE A 3 -18.38 14.90 -7.91
CA ILE A 3 -17.24 14.20 -7.34
C ILE A 3 -15.96 14.58 -8.10
N GLY A 4 -15.07 15.29 -7.44
CA GLY A 4 -13.74 15.56 -7.96
C GLY A 4 -12.94 14.27 -8.08
N LEU A 5 -12.15 14.12 -9.14
CA LEU A 5 -11.27 12.97 -9.37
C LEU A 5 -9.82 13.44 -9.37
N THR A 6 -9.04 13.02 -8.37
CA THR A 6 -7.61 13.30 -8.26
C THR A 6 -6.80 12.06 -8.62
N TYR A 7 -5.75 12.25 -9.41
CA TYR A 7 -4.94 11.15 -9.98
C TYR A 7 -3.59 11.66 -10.46
N ASN A 8 -2.60 10.78 -10.50
CA ASN A 8 -1.35 11.00 -11.23
C ASN A 8 -1.43 10.27 -12.58
N LEU A 9 -1.51 11.03 -13.66
CA LEU A 9 -1.58 10.44 -15.00
C LEU A 9 -0.19 10.03 -15.48
N LYS A 10 -0.07 8.79 -15.97
CA LYS A 10 1.16 8.31 -16.59
C LYS A 10 1.45 9.09 -17.87
N PRO A 11 2.61 9.77 -17.99
CA PRO A 11 2.94 10.49 -19.21
C PRO A 11 3.01 9.57 -20.42
N ALA A 12 2.57 10.04 -21.58
CA ALA A 12 2.63 9.25 -22.81
C ALA A 12 4.09 8.86 -23.14
N GLY A 13 4.32 7.56 -23.34
CA GLY A 13 5.65 7.03 -23.61
C GLY A 13 6.59 6.97 -22.39
N ALA A 14 6.10 7.22 -21.19
CA ALA A 14 6.90 7.10 -19.98
C ALA A 14 7.24 5.63 -19.70
N GLU A 15 8.54 5.37 -19.57
CA GLU A 15 9.10 4.06 -19.21
C GLU A 15 9.79 4.16 -17.84
N GLY A 16 9.83 3.03 -17.12
CA GLY A 16 10.52 2.89 -15.84
C GLY A 16 9.58 2.75 -14.65
N ASP A 17 10.11 2.10 -13.61
CA ASP A 17 9.36 1.71 -12.40
C ASP A 17 8.77 2.89 -11.64
N GLN A 18 9.32 4.08 -11.79
CA GLN A 18 8.84 5.32 -11.14
C GLN A 18 7.43 5.75 -11.55
N PHE A 19 6.88 5.18 -12.64
CA PHE A 19 5.53 5.46 -13.13
C PHE A 19 4.56 4.29 -12.93
N GLU A 20 4.97 3.23 -12.22
CA GLU A 20 4.12 2.04 -11.99
C GLU A 20 2.87 2.34 -11.16
N GLU A 21 2.96 3.34 -10.29
CA GLU A 21 1.83 3.78 -9.46
C GLU A 21 0.93 4.82 -10.17
N PHE A 22 1.33 5.29 -11.36
CA PHE A 22 0.56 6.30 -12.09
C PHE A 22 -0.52 5.64 -12.96
N ASP A 23 -1.68 6.27 -12.99
CA ASP A 23 -2.85 5.76 -13.70
C ASP A 23 -2.79 6.00 -15.20
N SER A 24 -3.41 5.10 -15.94
CA SER A 24 -3.66 5.26 -17.38
C SER A 24 -4.90 6.12 -17.63
N VAL A 25 -5.01 6.66 -18.85
CA VAL A 25 -6.24 7.35 -19.30
C VAL A 25 -7.45 6.41 -19.19
N GLU A 26 -7.26 5.12 -19.50
CA GLU A 26 -8.31 4.09 -19.39
C GLU A 26 -8.85 3.97 -17.95
N THR A 27 -7.97 4.01 -16.93
CA THR A 27 -8.39 4.02 -15.51
C THR A 27 -9.28 5.22 -15.21
N ILE A 28 -8.88 6.41 -15.66
CA ILE A 28 -9.63 7.64 -15.39
C ILE A 28 -11.00 7.60 -16.06
N GLU A 29 -11.08 7.18 -17.32
CA GLU A 29 -12.33 7.07 -18.06
C GLU A 29 -13.27 6.01 -17.48
N ALA A 30 -12.72 4.86 -17.02
CA ALA A 30 -13.50 3.84 -16.34
C ALA A 30 -14.07 4.34 -15.00
N LEU A 31 -13.29 5.10 -14.23
CA LEU A 31 -13.78 5.73 -13.01
C LEU A 31 -14.86 6.77 -13.27
N GLU A 32 -14.70 7.62 -14.27
CA GLU A 32 -15.74 8.58 -14.65
C GLU A 32 -17.05 7.87 -15.05
N SER A 33 -16.94 6.78 -15.83
CA SER A 33 -18.08 5.96 -16.19
C SER A 33 -18.77 5.36 -14.97
N ALA A 34 -17.99 4.79 -14.05
CA ALA A 34 -18.50 4.20 -12.82
C ALA A 34 -19.18 5.24 -11.91
N ILE A 35 -18.59 6.43 -11.75
CA ILE A 35 -19.17 7.55 -10.99
C ILE A 35 -20.50 7.99 -11.58
N ARG A 36 -20.61 8.10 -12.92
CA ARG A 36 -21.87 8.43 -13.61
C ARG A 36 -22.92 7.32 -13.44
N ALA A 37 -22.50 6.05 -13.54
CA ALA A 37 -23.40 4.90 -13.39
C ALA A 37 -24.09 4.84 -12.01
N VAL A 38 -23.43 5.37 -10.96
CA VAL A 38 -24.01 5.45 -9.62
C VAL A 38 -24.68 6.81 -9.33
N GLY A 39 -24.92 7.63 -10.35
CA GLY A 39 -25.76 8.84 -10.27
C GLY A 39 -25.01 10.09 -9.82
N HIS A 40 -23.69 10.14 -9.99
CA HIS A 40 -22.88 11.31 -9.64
C HIS A 40 -22.19 11.90 -10.87
N GLU A 41 -21.73 13.16 -10.75
CA GLU A 41 -21.04 13.86 -11.84
C GLU A 41 -19.54 13.93 -11.55
N PRO A 42 -18.68 13.25 -12.33
CA PRO A 42 -17.23 13.30 -12.16
C PRO A 42 -16.65 14.59 -12.70
N ILE A 43 -15.67 15.15 -11.98
CA ILE A 43 -14.93 16.34 -12.34
C ILE A 43 -13.44 16.06 -12.25
N ARG A 44 -12.72 16.03 -13.36
CA ARG A 44 -11.26 15.87 -13.36
C ARG A 44 -10.59 17.03 -12.66
N LEU A 45 -9.78 16.73 -11.67
CA LEU A 45 -8.98 17.70 -10.89
C LEU A 45 -7.48 17.53 -11.16
N GLY A 46 -7.03 16.32 -11.51
CA GLY A 46 -5.61 16.02 -11.65
C GLY A 46 -4.89 15.98 -10.30
N TRP A 47 -3.64 16.44 -10.27
CA TRP A 47 -2.78 16.44 -9.09
C TRP A 47 -1.93 17.72 -9.03
N GLY A 48 -1.43 18.09 -7.83
CA GLY A 48 -0.52 19.21 -7.65
C GLY A 48 -1.16 20.57 -7.89
N LEU A 49 -0.47 21.47 -8.59
CA LEU A 49 -0.98 22.82 -8.87
C LEU A 49 -2.22 22.81 -9.74
N GLU A 50 -2.30 21.89 -10.70
CA GLU A 50 -3.48 21.72 -11.56
C GLU A 50 -4.75 21.43 -10.72
N MET A 51 -4.63 20.55 -9.72
CA MET A 51 -5.71 20.26 -8.79
C MET A 51 -6.16 21.51 -8.03
N LEU A 52 -5.22 22.28 -7.49
CA LEU A 52 -5.52 23.50 -6.74
C LEU A 52 -6.23 24.54 -7.61
N GLU A 53 -5.77 24.76 -8.84
CA GLU A 53 -6.41 25.66 -9.80
C GLU A 53 -7.80 25.17 -10.20
N ALA A 54 -7.98 23.84 -10.37
CA ALA A 54 -9.27 23.27 -10.70
C ALA A 54 -10.28 23.47 -9.55
N LEU A 55 -9.87 23.25 -8.30
CA LEU A 55 -10.69 23.46 -7.10
C LEU A 55 -11.13 24.93 -6.91
N GLN A 56 -10.33 25.89 -7.36
CA GLN A 56 -10.73 27.31 -7.34
C GLN A 56 -11.82 27.63 -8.37
N ARG A 57 -11.88 26.91 -9.48
CA ARG A 57 -12.80 27.19 -10.60
C ARG A 57 -14.04 26.30 -10.59
N LYS A 58 -13.97 25.13 -9.98
CA LYS A 58 -15.01 24.10 -10.01
C LYS A 58 -15.44 23.75 -8.59
N ARG A 59 -16.73 23.76 -8.36
CA ARG A 59 -17.27 23.29 -7.08
C ARG A 59 -17.40 21.78 -7.10
N VAL A 60 -16.86 21.13 -6.07
CA VAL A 60 -17.03 19.70 -5.81
C VAL A 60 -17.70 19.51 -4.43
N ASP A 61 -18.47 18.46 -4.28
CA ASP A 61 -19.10 18.10 -3.01
C ASP A 61 -18.21 17.13 -2.20
N GLY A 62 -17.27 16.49 -2.89
CA GLY A 62 -16.23 15.63 -2.34
C GLY A 62 -15.32 15.13 -3.45
N VAL A 63 -14.26 14.41 -3.08
CA VAL A 63 -13.22 13.96 -4.00
C VAL A 63 -13.07 12.43 -3.92
N PHE A 64 -13.03 11.78 -5.07
CA PHE A 64 -12.54 10.41 -5.20
C PHE A 64 -11.04 10.48 -5.48
N ASN A 65 -10.24 10.08 -4.49
CA ASN A 65 -8.78 10.20 -4.56
C ASN A 65 -8.14 8.86 -4.95
N ILE A 66 -7.32 8.90 -6.02
CA ILE A 66 -6.42 7.83 -6.43
C ILE A 66 -5.01 8.37 -6.69
N ALA A 67 -4.71 9.60 -6.25
CA ALA A 67 -3.41 10.20 -6.50
C ALA A 67 -2.35 9.66 -5.55
N GLU A 68 -1.30 9.06 -6.10
CA GLU A 68 -0.16 8.49 -5.38
C GLU A 68 0.84 9.57 -4.92
N GLY A 69 0.71 10.79 -5.44
CA GLY A 69 1.63 11.88 -5.16
C GLY A 69 3.01 11.69 -5.78
N VAL A 70 3.94 12.57 -5.46
CA VAL A 70 5.31 12.50 -5.99
C VAL A 70 6.32 12.91 -4.91
N GLY A 71 7.32 12.05 -4.71
CA GLY A 71 8.47 12.34 -3.85
C GLY A 71 8.18 12.30 -2.35
N GLY A 72 9.13 11.76 -1.61
CA GLY A 72 9.07 11.69 -0.15
C GLY A 72 8.27 10.53 0.42
N ARG A 73 8.49 10.30 1.73
CA ARG A 73 7.90 9.19 2.50
C ARG A 73 6.38 9.29 2.69
N GLY A 74 5.80 10.45 2.48
CA GLY A 74 4.38 10.70 2.67
C GLY A 74 3.69 11.11 1.37
N ARG A 75 4.20 10.68 0.20
CA ARG A 75 3.69 11.14 -1.09
C ARG A 75 2.20 10.89 -1.26
N GLU A 76 1.70 9.72 -0.90
CA GLU A 76 0.29 9.36 -1.01
C GLU A 76 -0.63 10.19 -0.11
N SER A 77 -0.09 10.74 1.00
CA SER A 77 -0.85 11.60 1.91
C SER A 77 -0.94 13.07 1.48
N GLN A 78 -0.23 13.49 0.42
CA GLN A 78 -0.19 14.88 -0.02
C GLN A 78 -1.57 15.40 -0.43
N VAL A 79 -2.30 14.66 -1.23
CA VAL A 79 -3.66 15.06 -1.67
C VAL A 79 -4.65 15.05 -0.52
N PRO A 80 -4.78 13.98 0.29
CA PRO A 80 -5.63 14.00 1.47
C PRO A 80 -5.34 15.16 2.43
N ALA A 81 -4.07 15.45 2.73
CA ALA A 81 -3.70 16.56 3.62
C ALA A 81 -4.13 17.93 3.09
N VAL A 82 -3.99 18.16 1.78
CA VAL A 82 -4.46 19.40 1.14
C VAL A 82 -5.98 19.49 1.21
N LEU A 83 -6.69 18.41 0.91
CA LEU A 83 -8.16 18.39 0.94
C LEU A 83 -8.70 18.59 2.38
N GLU A 84 -8.06 17.98 3.39
CA GLU A 84 -8.36 18.22 4.80
C GLU A 84 -8.18 19.69 5.19
N MET A 85 -7.07 20.32 4.77
CA MET A 85 -6.82 21.74 4.99
C MET A 85 -7.90 22.63 4.36
N LEU A 86 -8.44 22.24 3.21
CA LEU A 86 -9.49 22.95 2.49
C LEU A 86 -10.91 22.58 2.97
N ALA A 87 -11.05 21.71 3.95
CA ALA A 87 -12.33 21.14 4.42
C ALA A 87 -13.15 20.50 3.29
N ILE A 88 -12.49 19.90 2.31
CA ILE A 88 -13.12 19.16 1.22
C ILE A 88 -13.04 17.67 1.56
N PRO A 89 -14.18 16.97 1.72
CA PRO A 89 -14.17 15.55 2.04
C PRO A 89 -13.62 14.72 0.86
N CYS A 90 -12.87 13.66 1.17
CA CYS A 90 -12.39 12.73 0.16
C CYS A 90 -12.65 11.26 0.53
N THR A 91 -12.64 10.40 -0.50
CA THR A 91 -12.66 8.95 -0.30
C THR A 91 -11.36 8.46 0.31
N GLY A 92 -11.44 7.34 1.01
CA GLY A 92 -10.30 6.68 1.61
C GLY A 92 -9.94 7.22 2.99
N SER A 93 -8.81 6.75 3.47
CA SER A 93 -8.29 7.09 4.79
C SER A 93 -7.72 8.51 4.85
N ASP A 94 -7.57 9.05 6.05
CA ASP A 94 -6.98 10.38 6.24
C ASP A 94 -5.46 10.39 5.98
N ALA A 95 -4.91 11.59 5.90
CA ALA A 95 -3.50 11.78 5.59
C ALA A 95 -2.56 11.07 6.57
N LEU A 96 -2.94 10.96 7.85
CA LEU A 96 -2.13 10.28 8.86
C LEU A 96 -2.10 8.77 8.62
N ALA A 97 -3.25 8.14 8.42
CA ALA A 97 -3.35 6.70 8.18
C ALA A 97 -2.60 6.30 6.90
N ILE A 98 -2.73 7.08 5.82
CA ILE A 98 -2.03 6.84 4.56
C ILE A 98 -0.51 6.98 4.74
N ALA A 99 -0.02 8.02 5.41
CA ALA A 99 1.40 8.20 5.66
C ALA A 99 2.00 7.07 6.53
N LEU A 100 1.25 6.59 7.53
CA LEU A 100 1.64 5.48 8.39
C LEU A 100 1.75 4.15 7.63
N THR A 101 0.80 3.88 6.75
CA THR A 101 0.73 2.61 6.01
C THR A 101 1.74 2.52 4.88
N LEU A 102 2.11 3.65 4.27
CA LEU A 102 3.15 3.70 3.24
C LEU A 102 4.53 3.29 3.80
N ASP A 103 4.84 3.66 5.05
CA ASP A 103 6.04 3.19 5.74
C ASP A 103 5.81 1.82 6.38
N LYS A 104 6.26 0.76 5.69
CA LYS A 104 6.07 -0.63 6.11
C LYS A 104 6.62 -0.92 7.51
N ALA A 105 7.69 -0.23 7.92
CA ALA A 105 8.27 -0.39 9.25
C ALA A 105 7.35 0.19 10.33
N LEU A 106 6.82 1.39 10.10
CA LEU A 106 5.83 2.00 11.00
C LEU A 106 4.53 1.18 11.05
N ALA A 107 4.08 0.70 9.89
CA ALA A 107 2.92 -0.18 9.83
C ALA A 107 3.10 -1.43 10.69
N LYS A 108 4.27 -2.10 10.62
CA LYS A 108 4.57 -3.26 11.47
C LYS A 108 4.64 -2.93 12.96
N VAL A 109 5.14 -1.73 13.34
CA VAL A 109 5.11 -1.27 14.74
C VAL A 109 3.67 -1.14 15.23
N VAL A 110 2.79 -0.52 14.46
CA VAL A 110 1.37 -0.36 14.82
C VAL A 110 0.69 -1.73 14.93
N ALA A 111 0.87 -2.60 13.93
CA ALA A 111 0.30 -3.94 13.91
C ALA A 111 0.75 -4.76 15.14
N LYS A 112 2.06 -4.80 15.42
CA LYS A 112 2.62 -5.51 16.58
C LYS A 112 2.08 -4.98 17.90
N ASN A 113 1.99 -3.64 18.06
CA ASN A 113 1.44 -3.03 19.28
C ASN A 113 -0.05 -3.32 19.47
N ALA A 114 -0.78 -3.54 18.38
CA ALA A 114 -2.19 -3.96 18.39
C ALA A 114 -2.36 -5.48 18.62
N GLY A 115 -1.27 -6.24 18.80
CA GLY A 115 -1.32 -7.70 18.96
C GLY A 115 -1.50 -8.48 17.66
N ILE A 116 -1.37 -7.81 16.50
CA ILE A 116 -1.48 -8.44 15.19
C ILE A 116 -0.15 -9.11 14.84
N ALA A 117 -0.19 -10.41 14.49
CA ALA A 117 0.99 -11.14 14.10
C ALA A 117 1.61 -10.55 12.82
N THR A 118 2.93 -10.39 12.82
CA THR A 118 3.73 -9.96 11.66
C THR A 118 5.11 -10.57 11.77
N ALA A 119 5.76 -10.88 10.65
CA ALA A 119 7.10 -11.46 10.64
C ALA A 119 8.08 -10.58 11.44
N PRO A 120 9.03 -11.16 12.20
CA PRO A 120 10.15 -10.42 12.79
C PRO A 120 10.90 -9.64 11.72
N TRP A 121 11.31 -8.40 12.02
CA TRP A 121 11.88 -7.49 11.03
C TRP A 121 12.86 -6.48 11.63
N PHE A 122 13.72 -5.89 10.79
CA PHE A 122 14.50 -4.71 11.09
C PHE A 122 14.62 -3.81 9.85
N VAL A 123 15.11 -2.57 10.03
CA VAL A 123 15.34 -1.62 8.94
C VAL A 123 16.81 -1.26 8.89
N THR A 124 17.39 -1.27 7.68
CA THR A 124 18.76 -0.85 7.43
C THR A 124 18.82 0.26 6.40
N GLY A 125 19.98 0.89 6.23
CA GLY A 125 20.16 1.98 5.26
C GLY A 125 19.53 3.29 5.70
N VAL A 126 19.20 3.45 6.99
CA VAL A 126 18.89 4.77 7.53
C VAL A 126 20.20 5.57 7.47
N PRO A 127 20.26 6.69 6.71
CA PRO A 127 21.48 7.46 6.61
C PRO A 127 21.99 7.81 8.00
N SER A 128 23.18 7.34 8.36
CA SER A 128 23.89 7.90 9.50
C SER A 128 24.16 9.36 9.13
N LEU A 129 23.65 10.30 9.92
CA LEU A 129 23.94 11.73 9.74
C LEU A 129 25.42 12.08 10.01
N THR A 130 26.30 11.08 10.02
CA THR A 130 27.74 11.23 10.13
C THR A 130 28.47 11.41 8.79
N GLY A 131 27.72 11.57 7.68
CA GLY A 131 28.31 11.95 6.38
C GLY A 131 28.86 13.36 6.42
N THR A 132 30.11 13.51 5.98
CA THR A 132 30.95 14.72 5.96
C THR A 132 30.44 15.84 5.03
N ASP A 133 29.15 15.99 4.85
CA ASP A 133 28.59 17.13 4.13
C ASP A 133 28.47 18.31 5.11
N LYS A 134 29.49 19.20 5.04
CA LYS A 134 29.69 20.34 5.94
C LYS A 134 28.67 21.46 5.81
N SER A 135 27.57 21.27 5.08
CA SER A 135 26.58 22.29 4.82
C SER A 135 25.29 22.19 5.65
N VAL A 136 25.11 21.14 6.45
CA VAL A 136 23.95 21.00 7.35
C VAL A 136 24.42 20.83 8.78
N CYS A 137 23.90 21.64 9.67
CA CYS A 137 24.18 21.65 11.11
C CYS A 137 24.20 20.21 11.68
N ALA A 138 25.34 19.75 12.18
CA ALA A 138 25.52 18.42 12.73
C ALA A 138 24.65 18.23 13.98
N THR A 139 23.48 17.69 13.83
CA THR A 139 22.68 17.12 14.93
C THR A 139 23.13 15.67 15.16
N PRO A 140 23.18 15.18 16.41
CA PRO A 140 23.48 13.77 16.71
C PRO A 140 22.54 12.86 15.91
N SER A 141 23.03 11.67 15.53
CA SER A 141 22.24 10.66 14.81
C SER A 141 20.90 10.43 15.49
N VAL A 142 19.84 11.02 14.95
CA VAL A 142 18.47 10.79 15.46
C VAL A 142 18.02 9.43 14.94
N PRO A 143 17.62 8.50 15.80
CA PRO A 143 17.07 7.24 15.37
C PRO A 143 15.83 7.48 14.47
N SER A 144 15.59 6.59 13.52
CA SER A 144 14.36 6.69 12.69
C SER A 144 13.13 6.74 13.61
N VAL A 145 12.05 7.35 13.12
CA VAL A 145 10.77 7.38 13.89
C VAL A 145 10.38 5.98 14.35
N ALA A 146 10.55 4.97 13.48
CA ALA A 146 10.28 3.58 13.83
C ALA A 146 11.19 3.06 14.96
N GLN A 147 12.48 3.36 14.92
CA GLN A 147 13.43 2.97 16.00
C GLN A 147 13.12 3.68 17.32
N THR A 148 12.77 4.97 17.25
CA THR A 148 12.36 5.74 18.44
C THR A 148 11.07 5.17 19.04
N LEU A 149 10.07 4.88 18.22
CA LEU A 149 8.81 4.28 18.69
C LEU A 149 9.04 2.90 19.31
N LEU A 150 9.87 2.05 18.71
CA LEU A 150 10.20 0.75 19.26
C LEU A 150 10.88 0.87 20.63
N SER A 151 11.83 1.80 20.79
CA SER A 151 12.52 2.02 22.07
C SER A 151 11.59 2.56 23.16
N VAL A 152 10.66 3.46 22.81
CA VAL A 152 9.64 3.99 23.74
C VAL A 152 8.65 2.92 24.19
N LEU A 153 8.33 1.97 23.29
CA LEU A 153 7.43 0.85 23.58
C LEU A 153 8.13 -0.29 24.36
N GLY A 154 9.39 -0.10 24.77
CA GLY A 154 10.18 -1.12 25.48
C GLY A 154 10.50 -2.34 24.62
N GLN A 155 10.45 -2.20 23.30
CA GLN A 155 10.77 -3.25 22.35
C GLN A 155 12.13 -2.94 21.72
N ASP A 156 13.10 -3.81 21.97
CA ASP A 156 14.36 -3.75 21.22
C ASP A 156 14.05 -3.95 19.72
N ALA A 157 14.58 -3.06 18.88
CA ALA A 157 14.59 -3.33 17.45
C ALA A 157 15.36 -4.65 17.25
N PRO A 158 14.76 -5.69 16.66
CA PRO A 158 15.47 -6.93 16.47
C PRO A 158 16.73 -6.62 15.65
N ALA A 159 17.90 -6.97 16.22
CA ALA A 159 19.14 -6.89 15.50
C ALA A 159 19.12 -7.96 14.38
N ILE A 160 19.86 -7.70 13.29
CA ILE A 160 20.08 -8.69 12.20
C ILE A 160 20.37 -10.09 12.77
N ALA A 161 21.14 -10.15 13.87
CA ALA A 161 21.52 -11.39 14.55
C ALA A 161 20.33 -12.25 15.08
N ASN A 162 19.12 -11.70 15.14
CA ASN A 162 17.95 -12.37 15.69
C ASN A 162 16.98 -12.89 14.64
N LEU A 163 17.23 -12.68 13.32
CA LEU A 163 16.40 -13.21 12.26
C LEU A 163 16.87 -14.59 11.79
N THR A 164 15.91 -15.44 11.48
CA THR A 164 16.15 -16.78 10.92
C THR A 164 16.06 -16.74 9.41
N PHE A 165 17.11 -17.16 8.71
CA PHE A 165 17.07 -17.30 7.26
C PHE A 165 16.13 -18.45 6.82
N PRO A 166 15.50 -18.33 5.64
CA PRO A 166 15.61 -17.23 4.69
C PRO A 166 14.90 -15.95 5.18
N VAL A 167 15.44 -14.79 4.78
CA VAL A 167 14.84 -13.47 5.04
C VAL A 167 14.45 -12.81 3.72
N PHE A 168 13.54 -11.84 3.81
CA PHE A 168 13.04 -11.09 2.66
C PHE A 168 13.40 -9.61 2.79
N ALA A 169 14.10 -9.05 1.77
CA ALA A 169 14.52 -7.66 1.73
C ALA A 169 13.69 -6.86 0.71
N LYS A 170 13.13 -5.73 1.14
CA LYS A 170 12.30 -4.84 0.31
C LYS A 170 12.49 -3.37 0.69
N PRO A 171 12.22 -2.40 -0.20
CA PRO A 171 12.18 -0.99 0.17
C PRO A 171 11.13 -0.74 1.28
N ALA A 172 11.47 0.10 2.26
CA ALA A 172 10.61 0.34 3.41
C ALA A 172 9.37 1.21 3.09
N ALA A 173 9.47 2.11 2.08
CA ALA A 173 8.44 3.11 1.77
C ALA A 173 8.06 3.18 0.28
N GLU A 174 8.22 2.08 -0.46
CA GLU A 174 7.81 1.99 -1.86
C GLU A 174 6.59 1.06 -2.00
N GLY A 175 5.67 1.42 -2.91
CA GLY A 175 4.50 0.64 -3.26
C GLY A 175 4.72 -0.28 -4.48
N SER A 176 3.66 -0.90 -4.97
CA SER A 176 3.59 -1.69 -6.21
C SER A 176 4.70 -2.73 -6.40
N SER A 177 5.22 -3.30 -5.32
CA SER A 177 6.35 -4.25 -5.35
C SER A 177 7.63 -3.68 -5.99
N MET A 178 7.82 -2.35 -6.00
CA MET A 178 8.99 -1.68 -6.56
C MET A 178 10.27 -2.21 -5.90
N GLY A 179 11.27 -2.55 -6.72
CA GLY A 179 12.54 -3.11 -6.26
C GLY A 179 12.50 -4.57 -5.79
N ILE A 180 11.32 -5.20 -5.70
CA ILE A 180 11.15 -6.60 -5.33
C ILE A 180 11.39 -7.50 -6.55
N THR A 181 12.31 -8.44 -6.40
CA THR A 181 12.68 -9.45 -7.40
C THR A 181 12.94 -10.79 -6.71
N ASP A 182 13.23 -11.84 -7.45
CA ASP A 182 13.62 -13.15 -6.88
C ASP A 182 14.86 -13.03 -5.96
N ARG A 183 15.70 -12.00 -6.17
CA ARG A 183 16.86 -11.68 -5.32
C ARG A 183 16.49 -10.95 -4.01
N SER A 184 15.21 -10.74 -3.75
CA SER A 184 14.73 -10.19 -2.47
C SER A 184 14.62 -11.26 -1.40
N LEU A 185 14.52 -12.54 -1.77
CA LEU A 185 14.64 -13.67 -0.85
C LEU A 185 16.12 -14.02 -0.67
N CYS A 186 16.61 -13.84 0.54
CA CYS A 186 18.00 -14.05 0.91
C CYS A 186 18.13 -15.27 1.81
N ARG A 187 18.95 -16.25 1.43
CA ARG A 187 19.14 -17.51 2.15
C ARG A 187 20.31 -17.50 3.08
N ASP A 188 21.22 -16.52 2.89
CA ASP A 188 22.38 -16.29 3.73
C ASP A 188 22.75 -14.80 3.80
N GLN A 189 23.77 -14.49 4.60
CA GLN A 189 24.24 -13.12 4.81
C GLN A 189 24.79 -12.46 3.53
N ASN A 190 25.42 -13.22 2.64
CA ASN A 190 25.99 -12.65 1.41
C ASN A 190 24.88 -12.22 0.44
N GLU A 191 23.83 -13.03 0.31
CA GLU A 191 22.64 -12.67 -0.47
C GLU A 191 21.92 -11.45 0.11
N LEU A 192 21.86 -11.36 1.46
CA LEU A 192 21.25 -10.23 2.15
C LEU A 192 22.06 -8.94 1.94
N ASP A 193 23.38 -8.97 2.07
CA ASP A 193 24.25 -7.81 1.87
C ASP A 193 24.12 -7.26 0.43
N ALA A 194 24.10 -8.15 -0.56
CA ALA A 194 23.89 -7.79 -1.96
C ALA A 194 22.47 -7.23 -2.22
N ALA A 195 21.45 -7.76 -1.54
CA ALA A 195 20.09 -7.24 -1.64
C ALA A 195 19.98 -5.83 -1.03
N ILE A 196 20.58 -5.60 0.13
CA ILE A 196 20.60 -4.28 0.78
C ILE A 196 21.30 -3.26 -0.11
N GLU A 197 22.48 -3.59 -0.67
CA GLU A 197 23.19 -2.70 -1.60
C GLU A 197 22.32 -2.34 -2.81
N ARG A 198 21.70 -3.33 -3.45
CA ARG A 198 20.82 -3.13 -4.61
C ARG A 198 19.61 -2.26 -4.29
N LEU A 199 19.01 -2.43 -3.10
CA LEU A 199 17.78 -1.74 -2.69
C LEU A 199 18.03 -0.36 -2.09
N SER A 200 19.26 -0.05 -1.67
CA SER A 200 19.61 1.23 -1.01
C SER A 200 19.29 2.47 -1.84
N LYS A 201 19.24 2.33 -3.17
CA LYS A 201 18.82 3.41 -4.09
C LYS A 201 17.38 3.88 -3.89
N TYR A 202 16.52 3.03 -3.30
CA TYR A 202 15.14 3.37 -2.96
C TYR A 202 14.98 3.94 -1.53
N GLY A 203 16.08 4.06 -0.78
CA GLY A 203 16.08 4.51 0.60
C GLY A 203 16.26 3.36 1.61
N PRO A 204 15.67 3.48 2.83
CA PRO A 204 15.76 2.45 3.84
C PRO A 204 15.22 1.10 3.37
N VAL A 205 15.90 0.01 3.77
CA VAL A 205 15.53 -1.35 3.41
C VAL A 205 14.94 -2.06 4.63
N LEU A 206 13.70 -2.54 4.49
CA LEU A 206 13.06 -3.44 5.43
C LEU A 206 13.52 -4.87 5.15
N VAL A 207 14.03 -5.55 6.17
CA VAL A 207 14.38 -6.98 6.12
C VAL A 207 13.51 -7.71 7.13
N GLU A 208 12.83 -8.74 6.70
CA GLU A 208 11.91 -9.53 7.53
C GLU A 208 12.11 -11.03 7.33
N GLU A 209 11.75 -11.85 8.31
CA GLU A 209 11.75 -13.31 8.14
C GLU A 209 10.77 -13.69 7.02
N PHE A 210 11.19 -14.60 6.15
CA PHE A 210 10.34 -15.08 5.07
C PHE A 210 9.21 -15.95 5.60
N LEU A 211 7.99 -15.64 5.22
CA LEU A 211 6.79 -16.41 5.52
C LEU A 211 6.55 -17.42 4.40
N PRO A 212 6.76 -18.73 4.63
CA PRO A 212 6.73 -19.74 3.55
C PRO A 212 5.33 -20.20 3.16
N GLY A 213 4.30 -19.79 3.89
CA GLY A 213 2.93 -20.25 3.67
C GLY A 213 2.19 -19.49 2.58
N ASP A 214 0.90 -19.78 2.49
CA ASP A 214 -0.02 -19.18 1.52
C ASP A 214 -0.12 -17.65 1.66
N GLU A 215 -0.23 -16.97 0.53
CA GLU A 215 -0.41 -15.53 0.43
C GLU A 215 -1.85 -15.19 0.08
N PHE A 216 -2.38 -14.16 0.74
CA PHE A 216 -3.75 -13.71 0.60
C PHE A 216 -3.81 -12.19 0.46
N THR A 217 -4.79 -11.75 -0.32
CA THR A 217 -5.20 -10.36 -0.40
C THR A 217 -6.66 -10.24 0.08
N VAL A 218 -6.90 -9.37 1.03
CA VAL A 218 -8.23 -9.10 1.60
C VAL A 218 -8.69 -7.71 1.20
N GLY A 219 -9.81 -7.61 0.51
CA GLY A 219 -10.47 -6.34 0.23
C GLY A 219 -11.46 -5.98 1.35
N ILE A 220 -11.45 -4.72 1.77
CA ILE A 220 -12.37 -4.20 2.78
C ILE A 220 -13.01 -2.91 2.24
N ILE A 221 -14.33 -2.80 2.35
CA ILE A 221 -15.08 -1.60 1.96
C ILE A 221 -16.04 -1.25 3.08
N GLY A 222 -15.97 0.00 3.57
CA GLY A 222 -16.83 0.50 4.64
C GLY A 222 -16.71 -0.28 5.96
N GLY A 223 -15.59 -0.98 6.19
CA GLY A 223 -15.35 -1.82 7.35
C GLY A 223 -15.86 -3.26 7.23
N GLU A 224 -16.37 -3.64 6.06
CA GLU A 224 -16.84 -4.99 5.76
C GLU A 224 -15.88 -5.69 4.76
N VAL A 225 -15.61 -6.98 5.00
CA VAL A 225 -14.77 -7.79 4.10
C VAL A 225 -15.49 -8.02 2.79
N LEU A 226 -14.92 -7.54 1.69
CA LEU A 226 -15.37 -7.79 0.32
C LEU A 226 -15.14 -9.25 -0.06
N GLY A 227 -14.01 -9.81 0.37
CA GLY A 227 -13.59 -11.17 0.12
C GLY A 227 -12.13 -11.40 0.52
N VAL A 228 -11.76 -12.68 0.53
CA VAL A 228 -10.37 -13.13 0.72
C VAL A 228 -9.92 -13.84 -0.55
N MET A 229 -8.92 -13.28 -1.22
CA MET A 229 -8.33 -13.83 -2.43
C MET A 229 -7.00 -14.51 -2.10
N LYS A 230 -6.88 -15.80 -2.42
CA LYS A 230 -5.61 -16.52 -2.33
C LYS A 230 -4.84 -16.38 -3.64
N VAL A 231 -3.56 -16.04 -3.53
CA VAL A 231 -2.62 -15.99 -4.66
C VAL A 231 -1.96 -17.36 -4.80
N LEU A 232 -2.08 -17.97 -5.96
CA LEU A 232 -1.59 -19.31 -6.24
C LEU A 232 -0.56 -19.26 -7.38
N PRO A 233 0.73 -19.54 -7.12
CA PRO A 233 1.70 -19.59 -8.19
C PRO A 233 1.39 -20.72 -9.17
N ARG A 234 1.56 -20.46 -10.47
CA ARG A 234 1.52 -21.49 -11.51
C ARG A 234 2.89 -22.13 -11.59
N GLY A 235 3.03 -23.32 -11.00
CA GLY A 235 4.29 -24.07 -10.95
C GLY A 235 4.61 -24.58 -9.56
N VAL A 236 5.74 -25.30 -9.44
CA VAL A 236 6.19 -25.91 -8.17
C VAL A 236 7.26 -25.01 -7.54
N ASP A 237 6.94 -23.76 -7.26
CA ASP A 237 7.88 -22.87 -6.60
C ASP A 237 7.55 -22.82 -5.10
N LYS A 238 8.41 -23.40 -4.27
CA LYS A 238 8.23 -23.42 -2.80
C LYS A 238 8.51 -22.06 -2.16
N ASP A 239 9.25 -21.21 -2.84
CA ASP A 239 9.69 -19.90 -2.36
C ASP A 239 9.06 -18.78 -3.20
N PHE A 240 7.79 -18.91 -3.57
CA PHE A 240 7.11 -17.96 -4.42
C PHE A 240 7.12 -16.53 -3.86
N ILE A 241 7.47 -15.58 -4.72
CA ILE A 241 7.49 -14.15 -4.46
C ILE A 241 6.53 -13.46 -5.42
N TYR A 242 5.57 -12.73 -4.87
CA TYR A 242 4.64 -11.91 -5.64
C TYR A 242 5.31 -10.57 -6.03
N SER A 243 6.31 -10.67 -6.93
CA SER A 243 7.13 -9.54 -7.41
C SER A 243 6.39 -8.69 -8.44
N LEU A 244 6.98 -7.52 -8.78
CA LEU A 244 6.47 -6.65 -9.84
C LEU A 244 6.38 -7.38 -11.20
N ASP A 245 7.38 -8.20 -11.54
CA ASP A 245 7.38 -8.99 -12.78
C ASP A 245 6.24 -10.02 -12.79
N VAL A 246 5.92 -10.61 -11.63
CA VAL A 246 4.77 -11.52 -11.49
C VAL A 246 3.46 -10.74 -11.67
N LYS A 247 3.35 -9.54 -11.08
CA LYS A 247 2.16 -8.68 -11.22
C LYS A 247 1.94 -8.23 -12.66
N ARG A 248 3.01 -7.91 -13.40
CA ARG A 248 2.92 -7.53 -14.82
C ARG A 248 2.49 -8.70 -15.72
N ASP A 249 2.87 -9.92 -15.37
CA ASP A 249 2.56 -11.15 -16.13
C ASP A 249 1.65 -12.10 -15.33
N TYR A 250 0.73 -11.54 -14.53
CA TYR A 250 -0.09 -12.32 -13.61
C TYR A 250 -0.91 -13.41 -14.29
N LEU A 251 -1.38 -13.15 -15.52
CA LEU A 251 -2.17 -14.11 -16.31
C LEU A 251 -1.43 -15.43 -16.58
N ASN A 252 -0.10 -15.39 -16.68
CA ASN A 252 0.73 -16.56 -16.93
C ASN A 252 1.39 -17.13 -15.66
N ARG A 253 1.50 -16.31 -14.61
CA ARG A 253 2.33 -16.61 -13.44
C ARG A 253 1.52 -17.04 -12.21
N VAL A 254 0.28 -16.59 -12.08
CA VAL A 254 -0.55 -16.88 -10.91
C VAL A 254 -2.00 -17.21 -11.28
N ASP A 255 -2.64 -17.96 -10.40
CA ASP A 255 -4.09 -18.10 -10.35
C ASP A 255 -4.60 -17.42 -9.08
N TYR A 256 -5.79 -16.84 -9.16
CA TYR A 256 -6.46 -16.23 -8.02
C TYR A 256 -7.72 -17.01 -7.68
N ARG A 257 -7.93 -17.25 -6.39
CA ARG A 257 -9.15 -17.93 -5.91
C ARG A 257 -9.75 -17.17 -4.74
N LEU A 258 -11.04 -16.93 -4.84
CA LEU A 258 -11.84 -16.53 -3.68
C LEU A 258 -11.92 -17.74 -2.73
N VAL A 259 -11.59 -17.55 -1.46
CA VAL A 259 -11.53 -18.59 -0.45
C VAL A 259 -12.28 -18.16 0.81
N ASP A 260 -12.78 -19.14 1.56
CA ASP A 260 -13.26 -18.94 2.92
C ASP A 260 -12.09 -19.12 3.90
N ALA A 261 -11.60 -18.01 4.46
CA ALA A 261 -10.50 -17.99 5.41
C ALA A 261 -10.78 -16.94 6.51
N PRO A 262 -11.65 -17.26 7.47
CA PRO A 262 -12.13 -16.32 8.48
C PRO A 262 -11.00 -15.78 9.36
N ASP A 263 -9.99 -16.57 9.67
CA ASP A 263 -8.81 -16.16 10.44
C ASP A 263 -7.95 -15.09 9.69
N VAL A 264 -7.84 -15.21 8.37
CA VAL A 264 -7.17 -14.19 7.53
C VAL A 264 -8.02 -12.91 7.46
N ALA A 265 -9.33 -13.07 7.31
CA ALA A 265 -10.26 -11.94 7.30
C ALA A 265 -10.24 -11.16 8.63
N GLU A 266 -10.14 -11.86 9.76
CA GLU A 266 -10.05 -11.26 11.10
C GLU A 266 -8.77 -10.42 11.24
N VAL A 267 -7.61 -10.94 10.85
CA VAL A 267 -6.35 -10.16 10.82
C VAL A 267 -6.52 -8.88 10.01
N ALA A 268 -7.15 -8.95 8.83
CA ALA A 268 -7.36 -7.78 7.99
C ALA A 268 -8.33 -6.76 8.64
N LEU A 269 -9.37 -7.20 9.33
CA LEU A 269 -10.28 -6.32 10.08
C LEU A 269 -9.60 -5.70 11.30
N ASP A 270 -8.71 -6.41 11.97
CA ASP A 270 -7.93 -5.85 13.08
C ASP A 270 -6.94 -4.79 12.58
N VAL A 271 -6.32 -5.01 11.43
CA VAL A 271 -5.53 -3.97 10.74
C VAL A 271 -6.42 -2.77 10.42
N TRP A 272 -7.58 -2.96 9.79
CA TRP A 272 -8.52 -1.88 9.48
C TRP A 272 -8.83 -1.01 10.71
N ARG A 273 -9.17 -1.64 11.83
CA ARG A 273 -9.51 -0.96 13.09
C ARG A 273 -8.31 -0.22 13.69
N SER A 274 -7.16 -0.92 13.76
CA SER A 274 -5.95 -0.41 14.43
C SER A 274 -5.32 0.78 13.72
N PHE A 275 -5.47 0.86 12.41
CA PHE A 275 -4.97 1.99 11.60
C PHE A 275 -6.02 3.09 11.39
N GLY A 276 -7.26 2.90 11.87
CA GLY A 276 -8.35 3.87 11.66
C GLY A 276 -8.69 4.05 10.19
N LEU A 277 -8.63 2.96 9.39
CA LEU A 277 -8.87 3.02 7.95
C LEU A 277 -10.32 3.37 7.64
N ARG A 278 -10.54 3.95 6.45
CA ARG A 278 -11.84 4.45 6.01
C ARG A 278 -12.12 4.03 4.57
N ASP A 279 -13.39 3.86 4.27
CA ASP A 279 -14.01 3.63 2.97
C ASP A 279 -13.49 2.40 2.21
N VAL A 280 -12.19 2.28 1.97
CA VAL A 280 -11.59 1.16 1.24
C VAL A 280 -10.17 0.87 1.72
N ALA A 281 -9.80 -0.41 1.74
CA ALA A 281 -8.41 -0.86 1.89
C ALA A 281 -8.21 -2.25 1.27
N ARG A 282 -6.97 -2.53 0.91
CA ARG A 282 -6.46 -3.88 0.62
C ARG A 282 -5.44 -4.24 1.67
N VAL A 283 -5.61 -5.39 2.31
CA VAL A 283 -4.68 -5.91 3.31
C VAL A 283 -4.06 -7.19 2.77
N ASP A 284 -2.74 -7.25 2.74
CA ASP A 284 -2.00 -8.41 2.30
C ASP A 284 -1.51 -9.20 3.53
N VAL A 285 -1.83 -10.49 3.55
CA VAL A 285 -1.61 -11.42 4.66
C VAL A 285 -0.91 -12.66 4.15
N ARG A 286 0.09 -13.17 4.87
CA ARG A 286 0.78 -14.40 4.51
C ARG A 286 0.92 -15.32 5.71
N ARG A 287 0.75 -16.64 5.50
CA ARG A 287 0.89 -17.60 6.58
C ARG A 287 2.36 -17.90 6.87
N ASP A 288 2.66 -18.09 8.14
CA ASP A 288 3.95 -18.61 8.56
C ASP A 288 4.03 -20.15 8.38
N ARG A 289 5.15 -20.74 8.80
CA ARG A 289 5.37 -22.20 8.74
C ARG A 289 4.40 -23.03 9.60
N ASN A 290 3.75 -22.40 10.57
CA ASN A 290 2.76 -23.01 11.45
C ASN A 290 1.32 -22.79 10.96
N GLY A 291 1.16 -22.11 9.83
CA GLY A 291 -0.15 -21.76 9.27
C GLY A 291 -0.80 -20.53 9.90
N VAL A 292 -0.10 -19.80 10.78
CA VAL A 292 -0.62 -18.58 11.41
C VAL A 292 -0.62 -17.45 10.40
N PRO A 293 -1.75 -16.72 10.18
CA PRO A 293 -1.80 -15.58 9.30
C PRO A 293 -1.04 -14.38 9.91
N ASN A 294 -0.14 -13.81 9.12
CA ASN A 294 0.68 -12.67 9.50
C ASN A 294 0.39 -11.49 8.56
N PHE A 295 0.24 -10.32 9.13
CA PHE A 295 0.17 -9.06 8.40
C PHE A 295 1.48 -8.79 7.63
N VAL A 296 1.35 -8.48 6.35
CA VAL A 296 2.47 -8.13 5.45
C VAL A 296 2.48 -6.64 5.15
N GLU A 297 1.39 -6.14 4.59
CA GLU A 297 1.20 -4.70 4.29
C GLU A 297 -0.29 -4.35 4.16
N VAL A 298 -0.59 -3.07 4.18
CA VAL A 298 -1.92 -2.54 3.94
C VAL A 298 -1.87 -1.35 3.00
N ASN A 299 -2.80 -1.32 2.05
CA ASN A 299 -2.91 -0.29 1.03
C ASN A 299 -4.28 0.40 1.19
N PRO A 300 -4.35 1.57 1.86
CA PRO A 300 -5.58 2.35 2.00
C PRO A 300 -5.93 3.14 0.73
N LEU A 301 -5.01 3.18 -0.24
CA LEU A 301 -5.17 3.73 -1.58
C LEU A 301 -4.95 2.61 -2.61
N PRO A 302 -5.82 1.56 -2.64
CA PRO A 302 -5.60 0.43 -3.51
C PRO A 302 -5.87 0.79 -4.97
N GLY A 303 -5.07 0.23 -5.89
CA GLY A 303 -5.30 0.41 -7.32
C GLY A 303 -6.71 -0.02 -7.74
N VAL A 304 -7.29 0.74 -8.65
CA VAL A 304 -8.68 0.54 -9.17
C VAL A 304 -8.75 0.46 -10.69
N HIS A 305 -7.64 0.14 -11.35
CA HIS A 305 -7.66 -0.14 -12.79
C HIS A 305 -8.66 -1.25 -13.12
N PRO A 306 -9.54 -1.08 -14.13
CA PRO A 306 -10.71 -1.94 -14.32
C PRO A 306 -10.39 -3.42 -14.62
N ILE A 307 -9.15 -3.75 -14.94
CA ILE A 307 -8.76 -5.10 -15.37
C ILE A 307 -7.78 -5.77 -14.39
N ASN A 308 -6.69 -5.12 -14.02
CA ASN A 308 -5.49 -5.76 -13.45
C ASN A 308 -5.16 -5.39 -12.01
N SER A 309 -5.91 -4.48 -11.38
CA SER A 309 -5.72 -4.19 -9.95
C SER A 309 -6.23 -5.31 -9.06
N ASP A 310 -5.47 -5.69 -8.03
CA ASP A 310 -5.79 -6.82 -7.14
C ASP A 310 -7.18 -6.68 -6.50
N LEU A 311 -7.58 -5.48 -6.07
CA LEU A 311 -8.90 -5.23 -5.50
C LEU A 311 -10.02 -5.46 -6.53
N VAL A 312 -9.80 -5.06 -7.79
CA VAL A 312 -10.76 -5.26 -8.89
C VAL A 312 -10.82 -6.72 -9.31
N ILE A 313 -9.69 -7.43 -9.33
CA ILE A 313 -9.65 -8.87 -9.56
C ILE A 313 -10.45 -9.60 -8.47
N LEU A 314 -10.25 -9.25 -7.20
CA LEU A 314 -11.00 -9.79 -6.08
C LEU A 314 -12.51 -9.52 -6.21
N ALA A 315 -12.90 -8.29 -6.52
CA ALA A 315 -14.30 -7.92 -6.74
C ALA A 315 -14.94 -8.76 -7.84
N ARG A 316 -14.24 -8.94 -8.97
CA ARG A 316 -14.70 -9.77 -10.09
C ARG A 316 -14.86 -11.24 -9.69
N LEU A 317 -13.95 -11.80 -8.89
CA LEU A 317 -14.08 -13.14 -8.31
C LEU A 317 -15.31 -13.26 -7.39
N ALA A 318 -15.64 -12.18 -6.67
CA ALA A 318 -16.83 -12.07 -5.83
C ALA A 318 -18.09 -11.71 -6.65
N ARG A 319 -18.02 -11.68 -7.99
CA ARG A 319 -19.11 -11.33 -8.93
C ARG A 319 -19.64 -9.90 -8.77
N ILE A 320 -18.75 -8.98 -8.39
CA ILE A 320 -19.01 -7.55 -8.26
C ILE A 320 -18.37 -6.86 -9.46
N SER A 321 -19.15 -6.07 -10.21
CA SER A 321 -18.61 -5.30 -11.35
C SER A 321 -17.71 -4.16 -10.88
N HIS A 322 -16.93 -3.58 -11.80
CA HIS A 322 -16.11 -2.41 -11.50
C HIS A 322 -16.96 -1.23 -11.06
N GLU A 323 -18.07 -0.96 -11.75
CA GLU A 323 -19.00 0.13 -11.41
C GLU A 323 -19.60 -0.08 -10.01
N GLU A 324 -19.98 -1.31 -9.68
CA GLU A 324 -20.51 -1.63 -8.36
C GLU A 324 -19.46 -1.47 -7.27
N LEU A 325 -18.21 -1.89 -7.52
CA LEU A 325 -17.10 -1.72 -6.61
C LEU A 325 -16.87 -0.22 -6.30
N ILE A 326 -16.75 0.60 -7.36
CA ILE A 326 -16.56 2.05 -7.22
C ILE A 326 -17.75 2.69 -6.50
N GLY A 327 -18.97 2.27 -6.85
CA GLY A 327 -20.19 2.72 -6.18
C GLY A 327 -20.21 2.41 -4.67
N ARG A 328 -19.77 1.22 -4.28
CA ARG A 328 -19.66 0.84 -2.86
C ARG A 328 -18.66 1.72 -2.11
N ILE A 329 -17.49 2.02 -2.71
CA ILE A 329 -16.49 2.92 -2.12
C ILE A 329 -17.04 4.34 -1.97
N ILE A 330 -17.68 4.89 -3.01
CA ILE A 330 -18.33 6.21 -2.98
C ILE A 330 -19.41 6.27 -1.90
N ASN A 331 -20.27 5.25 -1.82
CA ASN A 331 -21.34 5.20 -0.83
C ASN A 331 -20.79 5.10 0.60
N ALA A 332 -19.67 4.39 0.84
CA ALA A 332 -19.01 4.37 2.14
C ALA A 332 -18.52 5.78 2.52
N ALA A 333 -17.90 6.48 1.59
CA ALA A 333 -17.40 7.84 1.79
C ALA A 333 -18.53 8.86 2.01
N ILE A 334 -19.57 8.85 1.19
CA ILE A 334 -20.70 9.79 1.30
C ILE A 334 -21.41 9.64 2.66
N ARG A 335 -21.59 8.43 3.18
CA ARG A 335 -22.15 8.22 4.53
C ARG A 335 -21.34 8.92 5.62
N ARG A 336 -20.03 9.06 5.43
CA ARG A 336 -19.13 9.75 6.35
C ARG A 336 -19.05 11.26 6.09
N TRP A 337 -19.34 11.72 4.87
CA TRP A 337 -19.34 13.15 4.51
C TRP A 337 -20.59 13.88 4.98
N ALA A 338 -21.69 13.14 5.18
CA ALA A 338 -22.91 13.74 5.73
C ALA A 338 -22.64 14.28 7.13
N PRO A 339 -23.10 15.52 7.46
CA PRO A 339 -22.91 16.15 8.76
C PRO A 339 -23.63 15.41 9.88
#